data_546a2bad6c417b714bd2081cdeb8d605
#
_entry.id   546a2bad6c417b714bd2081cdeb8d605
#
_cell.length_a   1.000
_cell.length_b   1.000
_cell.length_c   1.000
_cell.angle_alpha   90.00
_cell.angle_beta   90.00
_cell.angle_gamma   90.00
#
_symmetry.space_group_name_H-M   'P 1'
#
loop_
_entity.id
_entity.type
_entity.pdbx_description
1 polymer ?
#
loop_
_entity_poly.entity_id
_entity_poly.type
_entity_poly.pdbx_seq_one_letter_code
_entity_poly.pdbx_strand_id
1 'polypeptide(L)'
;MKSKSRITIGMIGKATVFLVLQLFLSENIFAQENKSMNMASSSRVEIPNSQVQKITSAIVGQEYDLYIHLPRNYGSTDQKHPVLYLLDAQWDFPLVTAIFGSQFYDGFLPGLVIVGITWGGKNPKHDSLRARDLTPTNVATLRQSGGAPNFLAFIRKELIPFVESNYRVTGDRTLMGSSFGGLFTLYALFNETELFQRYVLTSPAVGWDNEAIYAGEKNYAAKKSSLPARLFMAVGELEDVAGFQKFADQLKARNYQRLSLQTRVLENTGHSGTKAEGYARGLQFVFARPSLKLAPDILTQYAGVYQLNPETRITISITGDHLVAQVPNNGKMMLHAETEKDFYIPGQYLFAHFKKGDAGRITGFQLEQFAGETFVQKINASK
;
A
#
# COMPACT_ATOMS: atom_id res chain seq x y z
N MET A 1 -28.45 -5.66 64.73
CA MET A 1 -28.78 -5.92 63.32
C MET A 1 -28.04 -4.92 62.48
N LYS A 2 -26.90 -5.30 61.86
CA LYS A 2 -26.09 -4.44 60.97
C LYS A 2 -26.32 -4.91 59.53
N SER A 3 -26.99 -4.09 58.75
CA SER A 3 -27.22 -4.28 57.32
C SER A 3 -25.89 -4.09 56.59
N LYS A 4 -25.42 -5.13 55.85
CA LYS A 4 -24.30 -5.03 54.89
C LYS A 4 -24.88 -4.71 53.51
N SER A 5 -24.72 -3.49 53.05
CA SER A 5 -24.96 -3.09 51.68
C SER A 5 -23.80 -3.63 50.82
N ARG A 6 -24.11 -4.55 49.90
CA ARG A 6 -23.19 -4.99 48.83
C ARG A 6 -23.25 -3.97 47.70
N ILE A 7 -22.15 -3.27 47.49
CA ILE A 7 -21.95 -2.46 46.28
C ILE A 7 -21.53 -3.42 45.17
N THR A 8 -22.38 -3.57 44.18
CA THR A 8 -22.08 -4.29 42.95
C THR A 8 -21.28 -3.34 42.04
N ILE A 9 -19.98 -3.54 41.95
CA ILE A 9 -19.13 -2.82 40.98
C ILE A 9 -19.37 -3.47 39.63
N GLY A 10 -20.01 -2.75 38.73
CA GLY A 10 -20.22 -3.15 37.37
C GLY A 10 -18.88 -3.28 36.62
N MET A 11 -18.73 -4.41 35.90
CA MET A 11 -17.64 -4.62 34.95
C MET A 11 -17.76 -3.61 33.81
N ILE A 12 -17.10 -2.47 33.93
CA ILE A 12 -16.90 -1.52 32.82
C ILE A 12 -15.39 -1.43 32.59
N GLY A 13 -14.99 -1.89 31.43
CA GLY A 13 -13.85 -1.37 30.73
C GLY A 13 -12.43 -1.83 31.10
N LYS A 14 -12.12 -3.13 31.04
CA LYS A 14 -10.70 -3.56 31.11
C LYS A 14 -9.92 -3.31 29.80
N ALA A 15 -10.57 -3.11 28.66
CA ALA A 15 -9.92 -2.87 27.38
C ALA A 15 -9.35 -1.45 27.23
N THR A 16 -10.01 -0.43 27.80
CA THR A 16 -9.58 0.97 27.64
C THR A 16 -8.35 1.31 28.51
N VAL A 17 -8.13 0.61 29.61
CA VAL A 17 -7.00 0.85 30.53
C VAL A 17 -5.69 0.31 29.96
N PHE A 18 -5.72 -0.76 29.15
CA PHE A 18 -4.51 -1.34 28.58
C PHE A 18 -3.88 -0.46 27.50
N LEU A 19 -4.68 0.24 26.70
CA LEU A 19 -4.18 1.13 25.64
C LEU A 19 -3.52 2.39 26.22
N VAL A 20 -4.03 2.91 27.33
CA VAL A 20 -3.48 4.11 28.00
C VAL A 20 -2.20 3.78 28.77
N LEU A 21 -2.07 2.56 29.32
CA LEU A 21 -0.85 2.18 30.06
C LEU A 21 0.36 1.93 29.17
N GLN A 22 0.16 1.49 27.91
CA GLN A 22 1.26 1.35 26.95
C GLN A 22 1.79 2.70 26.44
N LEU A 23 0.96 3.76 26.47
CA LEU A 23 1.40 5.12 26.07
C LEU A 23 2.34 5.77 27.10
N PHE A 24 2.27 5.38 28.38
CA PHE A 24 3.14 5.94 29.44
C PHE A 24 4.43 5.18 29.69
N LEU A 25 4.58 3.93 29.18
CA LEU A 25 5.78 3.16 29.34
C LEU A 25 6.84 3.37 28.25
N SER A 26 6.49 4.05 27.14
CA SER A 26 7.42 4.30 26.05
C SER A 26 8.34 5.50 26.26
N GLU A 27 8.04 6.42 27.18
CA GLU A 27 8.89 7.58 27.41
C GLU A 27 10.22 7.31 28.11
N ASN A 28 10.40 6.13 28.76
CA ASN A 28 11.60 5.84 29.53
C ASN A 28 12.60 4.89 28.86
N ILE A 29 12.32 4.36 27.68
CA ILE A 29 13.21 3.41 27.01
C ILE A 29 14.14 4.08 25.98
N PHE A 30 13.83 5.30 25.52
CA PHE A 30 14.63 6.02 24.51
C PHE A 30 15.42 7.23 25.02
N ALA A 31 15.37 7.54 26.32
CA ALA A 31 16.26 8.52 26.92
C ALA A 31 17.60 7.89 27.34
N GLN A 32 18.23 7.11 26.47
CA GLN A 32 19.63 6.77 26.63
C GLN A 32 20.46 7.89 26.02
N GLU A 33 21.12 8.65 26.89
CA GLU A 33 22.07 9.71 26.55
C GLU A 33 22.91 9.32 25.33
N ASN A 34 22.86 10.14 24.29
CA ASN A 34 23.89 10.19 23.27
C ASN A 34 25.24 10.57 23.91
N LYS A 35 25.91 9.63 24.56
CA LYS A 35 27.35 9.68 24.64
C LYS A 35 27.85 9.65 23.21
N SER A 36 28.28 10.80 22.72
CA SER A 36 28.98 10.91 21.46
C SER A 36 30.21 9.97 21.53
N MET A 37 30.01 8.74 21.04
CA MET A 37 31.17 7.95 20.61
C MET A 37 31.78 8.76 19.47
N ASN A 38 33.00 9.21 19.69
CA ASN A 38 33.83 9.87 18.69
C ASN A 38 34.19 8.80 17.63
N MET A 39 33.20 8.42 16.81
CA MET A 39 33.37 7.57 15.64
C MET A 39 33.85 8.47 14.49
N ALA A 40 35.14 8.79 14.51
CA ALA A 40 35.81 9.33 13.34
C ALA A 40 35.49 8.41 12.15
N SER A 41 34.76 8.93 11.15
CA SER A 41 34.49 8.33 9.82
C SER A 41 33.68 7.03 9.74
N SER A 42 32.65 6.83 10.54
CA SER A 42 31.67 5.79 10.18
C SER A 42 30.74 6.31 9.09
N SER A 43 30.69 5.63 7.93
CA SER A 43 29.66 5.87 6.91
C SER A 43 28.29 5.45 7.46
N ARG A 44 27.28 6.27 7.20
CA ARG A 44 25.89 5.91 7.57
C ARG A 44 25.32 4.89 6.58
N VAL A 45 24.46 4.02 7.07
CA VAL A 45 23.61 3.20 6.19
C VAL A 45 22.43 4.07 5.76
N GLU A 46 22.25 4.22 4.46
CA GLU A 46 21.18 5.03 3.87
C GLU A 46 20.23 4.14 3.07
N ILE A 47 18.97 4.55 2.97
CA ILE A 47 18.00 3.90 2.10
C ILE A 47 18.26 4.44 0.67
N PRO A 48 18.69 3.58 -0.28
CA PRO A 48 18.99 4.03 -1.64
C PRO A 48 17.79 4.70 -2.30
N ASN A 49 18.06 5.67 -3.20
CA ASN A 49 17.05 6.42 -3.95
C ASN A 49 16.04 7.19 -3.08
N SER A 50 16.39 7.48 -1.84
CA SER A 50 15.54 8.23 -0.91
C SER A 50 16.12 9.60 -0.62
N GLN A 51 15.22 10.56 -0.38
CA GLN A 51 15.54 11.93 -0.03
C GLN A 51 14.48 12.53 0.92
N VAL A 52 14.79 13.60 1.59
CA VAL A 52 13.85 14.36 2.42
C VAL A 52 13.48 15.65 1.71
N GLN A 53 12.19 15.91 1.59
CA GLN A 53 11.62 17.20 1.17
C GLN A 53 10.83 17.81 2.31
N LYS A 54 10.54 19.09 2.23
CA LYS A 54 9.75 19.81 3.23
C LYS A 54 8.58 20.52 2.57
N ILE A 55 7.46 20.53 3.27
CA ILE A 55 6.30 21.32 2.89
C ILE A 55 5.68 21.94 4.15
N THR A 56 5.37 23.23 4.09
CA THR A 56 4.63 23.90 5.15
C THR A 56 3.17 24.06 4.72
N SER A 57 2.27 23.43 5.45
CA SER A 57 0.84 23.54 5.19
C SER A 57 0.28 24.85 5.73
N ALA A 58 -0.33 25.63 4.86
CA ALA A 58 -1.11 26.79 5.28
C ALA A 58 -2.46 26.38 5.91
N ILE A 59 -3.00 25.23 5.52
CA ILE A 59 -4.29 24.71 6.04
C ILE A 59 -4.14 24.23 7.49
N VAL A 60 -3.07 23.49 7.80
CA VAL A 60 -2.84 22.92 9.13
C VAL A 60 -1.99 23.84 10.01
N GLY A 61 -1.19 24.72 9.40
CA GLY A 61 -0.20 25.54 10.12
C GLY A 61 0.99 24.73 10.62
N GLN A 62 1.40 23.67 9.88
CA GLN A 62 2.44 22.74 10.28
C GLN A 62 3.45 22.52 9.15
N GLU A 63 4.74 22.43 9.50
CA GLU A 63 5.77 21.89 8.59
C GLU A 63 5.74 20.38 8.64
N TYR A 64 5.76 19.74 7.46
CA TYR A 64 5.89 18.30 7.28
C TYR A 64 7.20 17.97 6.58
N ASP A 65 7.88 16.94 7.05
CA ASP A 65 8.98 16.30 6.35
C ASP A 65 8.40 15.17 5.49
N LEU A 66 8.76 15.16 4.21
CA LEU A 66 8.36 14.17 3.25
C LEU A 66 9.55 13.26 2.94
N TYR A 67 9.45 11.98 3.30
CA TYR A 67 10.44 10.98 2.93
C TYR A 67 10.07 10.42 1.57
N ILE A 68 10.85 10.76 0.55
CA ILE A 68 10.59 10.40 -0.83
C ILE A 68 11.50 9.23 -1.22
N HIS A 69 10.95 8.15 -1.74
CA HIS A 69 11.70 7.09 -2.40
C HIS A 69 11.28 7.02 -3.86
N LEU A 70 12.27 7.03 -4.75
CA LEU A 70 12.08 6.97 -6.19
C LEU A 70 12.34 5.55 -6.71
N PRO A 71 11.58 5.05 -7.69
CA PRO A 71 11.84 3.73 -8.27
C PRO A 71 13.19 3.69 -8.98
N ARG A 72 13.77 2.49 -9.10
CA ARG A 72 15.16 2.26 -9.56
C ARG A 72 15.52 2.99 -10.85
N ASN A 73 14.62 3.01 -11.83
CA ASN A 73 14.87 3.56 -13.16
C ASN A 73 14.33 5.00 -13.33
N TYR A 74 14.01 5.66 -12.23
CA TYR A 74 13.38 6.98 -12.29
C TYR A 74 14.21 8.02 -13.05
N GLY A 75 15.54 7.99 -12.93
CA GLY A 75 16.44 8.94 -13.62
C GLY A 75 16.69 8.64 -15.10
N SER A 76 16.38 7.44 -15.59
CA SER A 76 16.73 6.98 -16.94
C SER A 76 15.55 6.92 -17.92
N THR A 77 14.33 7.19 -17.49
CA THR A 77 13.12 7.15 -18.31
C THR A 77 12.20 8.33 -18.00
N ASP A 78 11.35 8.69 -18.97
CA ASP A 78 10.28 9.69 -18.76
C ASP A 78 8.98 9.08 -18.23
N GLN A 79 9.02 7.82 -17.81
CA GLN A 79 7.87 7.10 -17.29
C GLN A 79 7.29 7.78 -16.06
N LYS A 80 5.96 7.87 -16.03
CA LYS A 80 5.21 8.29 -14.84
C LYS A 80 4.84 7.09 -13.98
N HIS A 81 4.90 7.27 -12.67
CA HIS A 81 4.72 6.21 -11.68
C HIS A 81 3.51 6.45 -10.77
N PRO A 82 2.79 5.41 -10.34
CA PRO A 82 1.82 5.51 -9.25
C PRO A 82 2.48 6.00 -7.96
N VAL A 83 1.70 6.61 -7.07
CA VAL A 83 2.19 7.14 -5.79
C VAL A 83 1.63 6.36 -4.61
N LEU A 84 2.50 5.98 -3.70
CA LEU A 84 2.16 5.46 -2.39
C LEU A 84 2.38 6.54 -1.33
N TYR A 85 1.31 7.05 -0.74
CA TYR A 85 1.35 7.95 0.42
C TYR A 85 1.34 7.10 1.70
N LEU A 86 2.42 7.20 2.47
CA LEU A 86 2.63 6.45 3.71
C LEU A 86 2.52 7.39 4.90
N LEU A 87 1.61 7.09 5.82
CA LEU A 87 1.48 7.78 7.10
C LEU A 87 2.50 7.25 8.10
N ASP A 88 2.78 8.04 9.14
CA ASP A 88 3.72 7.68 10.20
C ASP A 88 5.13 7.29 9.67
N ALA A 89 5.61 8.00 8.66
CA ALA A 89 6.84 7.65 7.92
C ALA A 89 8.10 7.59 8.78
N GLN A 90 8.16 8.34 9.88
CA GLN A 90 9.28 8.33 10.82
C GLN A 90 9.56 6.93 11.39
N TRP A 91 8.55 6.05 11.42
CA TRP A 91 8.69 4.66 11.88
C TRP A 91 8.59 3.65 10.74
N ASP A 92 7.73 3.90 9.75
CA ASP A 92 7.32 2.88 8.80
C ASP A 92 8.06 2.95 7.45
N PHE A 93 8.71 4.08 7.14
CA PHE A 93 9.36 4.27 5.84
C PHE A 93 10.45 3.24 5.52
N PRO A 94 11.37 2.89 6.44
CA PRO A 94 12.37 1.85 6.16
C PRO A 94 11.74 0.47 5.88
N LEU A 95 10.70 0.12 6.62
CA LEU A 95 9.99 -1.15 6.43
C LEU A 95 9.30 -1.18 5.07
N VAL A 96 8.57 -0.12 4.72
CA VAL A 96 7.80 -0.06 3.47
C VAL A 96 8.71 -0.03 2.24
N THR A 97 9.84 0.68 2.29
CA THR A 97 10.81 0.67 1.19
C THR A 97 11.46 -0.71 1.00
N ALA A 98 11.73 -1.46 2.08
CA ALA A 98 12.26 -2.82 2.01
C ALA A 98 11.21 -3.80 1.41
N ILE A 99 9.95 -3.73 1.87
CA ILE A 99 8.83 -4.51 1.31
C ILE A 99 8.66 -4.19 -0.19
N PHE A 100 8.65 -2.90 -0.53
CA PHE A 100 8.52 -2.46 -1.92
C PHE A 100 9.63 -3.05 -2.79
N GLY A 101 10.89 -2.93 -2.38
CA GLY A 101 12.03 -3.44 -3.14
C GLY A 101 11.94 -4.94 -3.44
N SER A 102 11.58 -5.75 -2.43
CA SER A 102 11.40 -7.19 -2.60
C SER A 102 10.25 -7.52 -3.54
N GLN A 103 9.09 -6.89 -3.37
CA GLN A 103 7.92 -7.18 -4.20
C GLN A 103 7.99 -6.61 -5.60
N PHE A 104 8.73 -5.52 -5.79
CA PHE A 104 9.07 -5.01 -7.11
C PHE A 104 9.98 -6.00 -7.86
N TYR A 105 10.99 -6.56 -7.18
CA TYR A 105 11.87 -7.58 -7.75
C TYR A 105 11.10 -8.84 -8.18
N ASP A 106 10.10 -9.25 -7.42
CA ASP A 106 9.22 -10.38 -7.74
C ASP A 106 8.11 -10.02 -8.75
N GLY A 107 8.06 -8.79 -9.27
CA GLY A 107 7.06 -8.37 -10.27
C GLY A 107 5.64 -8.18 -9.72
N PHE A 108 5.42 -8.21 -8.42
CA PHE A 108 4.10 -7.95 -7.82
C PHE A 108 3.71 -6.48 -7.88
N LEU A 109 4.67 -5.58 -7.74
CA LEU A 109 4.43 -4.13 -7.74
C LEU A 109 5.02 -3.47 -8.98
N PRO A 110 4.36 -2.43 -9.51
CA PRO A 110 5.00 -1.52 -10.47
C PRO A 110 6.05 -0.64 -9.78
N GLY A 111 6.84 0.07 -10.54
CA GLY A 111 7.69 1.13 -9.99
C GLY A 111 6.83 2.21 -9.33
N LEU A 112 7.01 2.44 -8.03
CA LEU A 112 6.26 3.39 -7.22
C LEU A 112 7.14 4.57 -6.80
N VAL A 113 6.57 5.78 -6.79
CA VAL A 113 7.07 6.88 -5.96
C VAL A 113 6.43 6.73 -4.58
N ILE A 114 7.24 6.58 -3.53
CA ILE A 114 6.75 6.51 -2.15
C ILE A 114 6.93 7.87 -1.51
N VAL A 115 5.86 8.42 -0.96
CA VAL A 115 5.81 9.70 -0.24
C VAL A 115 5.43 9.41 1.21
N GLY A 116 6.42 9.27 2.05
CA GLY A 116 6.24 9.10 3.48
C GLY A 116 6.01 10.45 4.16
N ILE A 117 4.92 10.60 4.89
CA ILE A 117 4.52 11.83 5.56
C ILE A 117 4.88 11.74 7.03
N THR A 118 5.64 12.71 7.53
CA THR A 118 5.94 12.89 8.94
C THR A 118 5.99 14.35 9.31
N TRP A 119 6.01 14.67 10.59
CA TRP A 119 5.99 16.04 11.09
C TRP A 119 7.41 16.60 11.17
N GLY A 120 7.62 17.73 10.51
CA GLY A 120 8.85 18.49 10.53
C GLY A 120 8.86 19.57 11.61
N GLY A 121 9.92 20.39 11.58
CA GLY A 121 10.16 21.47 12.53
C GLY A 121 11.14 21.10 13.64
N LYS A 122 11.32 22.02 14.59
CA LYS A 122 12.26 21.81 15.70
C LYS A 122 11.64 20.94 16.79
N ASN A 123 12.15 19.71 16.97
CA ASN A 123 11.71 18.75 17.99
C ASN A 123 10.20 18.45 17.92
N PRO A 124 9.68 17.93 16.80
CA PRO A 124 8.27 17.63 16.65
C PRO A 124 7.84 16.56 17.66
N LYS A 125 6.72 16.79 18.34
CA LYS A 125 6.11 15.81 19.24
C LYS A 125 5.19 14.89 18.43
N HIS A 126 5.76 13.84 17.84
CA HIS A 126 5.10 12.96 16.88
C HIS A 126 3.78 12.40 17.42
N ASP A 127 3.72 11.91 18.67
CA ASP A 127 2.49 11.33 19.21
C ASP A 127 1.35 12.35 19.31
N SER A 128 1.64 13.59 19.75
CA SER A 128 0.63 14.65 19.82
C SER A 128 0.16 15.11 18.44
N LEU A 129 1.10 15.27 17.49
CA LEU A 129 0.82 15.73 16.14
C LEU A 129 0.07 14.64 15.36
N ARG A 130 0.43 13.39 15.58
CA ARG A 130 -0.22 12.21 15.05
C ARG A 130 -1.68 12.11 15.53
N ALA A 131 -1.92 12.28 16.84
CA ALA A 131 -3.27 12.30 17.39
C ALA A 131 -4.10 13.44 16.80
N ARG A 132 -3.50 14.63 16.58
CA ARG A 132 -4.16 15.75 15.92
C ARG A 132 -4.62 15.39 14.51
N ASP A 133 -3.67 14.96 13.68
CA ASP A 133 -3.88 14.87 12.22
C ASP A 133 -4.61 13.59 11.78
N LEU A 134 -4.48 12.50 12.55
CA LEU A 134 -4.98 11.20 12.11
C LEU A 134 -6.32 10.77 12.77
N THR A 135 -6.89 11.61 13.61
CA THR A 135 -8.18 11.28 14.26
C THR A 135 -9.31 12.17 13.77
N PRO A 136 -10.50 11.60 13.48
CA PRO A 136 -11.62 12.35 12.88
C PRO A 136 -12.36 13.25 13.86
N THR A 137 -12.30 12.94 15.16
CA THR A 137 -13.05 13.62 16.20
C THR A 137 -12.16 13.97 17.40
N ASN A 138 -12.52 15.03 18.14
CA ASN A 138 -11.82 15.41 19.35
C ASN A 138 -12.34 14.63 20.55
N VAL A 139 -11.44 14.08 21.36
CA VAL A 139 -11.77 13.41 22.63
C VAL A 139 -11.07 14.13 23.78
N ALA A 140 -11.77 14.27 24.90
CA ALA A 140 -11.30 15.06 26.06
C ALA A 140 -9.96 14.56 26.64
N THR A 141 -9.71 13.25 26.56
CA THR A 141 -8.47 12.60 27.04
C THR A 141 -7.27 12.88 26.12
N LEU A 142 -7.51 13.28 24.87
CA LEU A 142 -6.49 13.62 23.88
C LEU A 142 -6.83 14.97 23.21
N ARG A 143 -6.66 16.06 23.94
CA ARG A 143 -7.14 17.41 23.57
C ARG A 143 -6.75 17.89 22.19
N GLN A 144 -5.64 17.38 21.62
CA GLN A 144 -5.17 17.75 20.27
C GLN A 144 -5.81 16.93 19.14
N SER A 145 -6.64 15.92 19.46
CA SER A 145 -7.29 15.07 18.46
C SER A 145 -8.35 15.81 17.64
N GLY A 146 -8.77 15.23 16.51
CA GLY A 146 -9.91 15.72 15.72
C GLY A 146 -9.53 16.57 14.51
N GLY A 147 -8.25 16.64 14.12
CA GLY A 147 -7.80 17.45 12.99
C GLY A 147 -7.77 16.73 11.64
N ALA A 148 -8.24 15.49 11.55
CA ALA A 148 -8.24 14.75 10.27
C ALA A 148 -8.91 15.50 9.10
N PRO A 149 -9.99 16.28 9.27
CA PRO A 149 -10.53 17.09 8.19
C PRO A 149 -9.52 18.06 7.57
N ASN A 150 -8.76 18.78 8.40
CA ASN A 150 -7.74 19.71 7.94
C ASN A 150 -6.54 18.98 7.32
N PHE A 151 -6.13 17.85 7.89
CA PHE A 151 -5.05 17.05 7.34
C PHE A 151 -5.42 16.42 5.99
N LEU A 152 -6.66 15.96 5.82
CA LEU A 152 -7.15 15.49 4.52
C LEU A 152 -7.22 16.62 3.49
N ALA A 153 -7.63 17.81 3.90
CA ALA A 153 -7.64 18.99 3.05
C ALA A 153 -6.21 19.41 2.65
N PHE A 154 -5.22 19.35 3.55
CA PHE A 154 -3.79 19.52 3.26
C PHE A 154 -3.33 18.51 2.20
N ILE A 155 -3.60 17.22 2.40
CA ILE A 155 -3.20 16.19 1.43
C ILE A 155 -3.78 16.49 0.05
N ARG A 156 -5.07 16.82 -0.03
CA ARG A 156 -5.74 17.09 -1.30
C ARG A 156 -5.27 18.36 -1.99
N LYS A 157 -5.14 19.46 -1.24
CA LYS A 157 -4.98 20.80 -1.82
C LYS A 157 -3.53 21.28 -1.89
N GLU A 158 -2.66 20.72 -1.07
CA GLU A 158 -1.27 21.18 -0.97
C GLU A 158 -0.29 20.04 -1.30
N LEU A 159 -0.38 18.87 -0.63
CA LEU A 159 0.60 17.81 -0.78
C LEU A 159 0.54 17.14 -2.17
N ILE A 160 -0.64 16.71 -2.62
CA ILE A 160 -0.79 16.05 -3.94
C ILE A 160 -0.32 16.97 -5.07
N PRO A 161 -0.75 18.25 -5.16
CA PRO A 161 -0.24 19.19 -6.16
C PRO A 161 1.29 19.40 -6.06
N PHE A 162 1.85 19.45 -4.86
CA PHE A 162 3.29 19.52 -4.67
C PHE A 162 4.01 18.30 -5.27
N VAL A 163 3.52 17.09 -5.00
CA VAL A 163 4.10 15.86 -5.53
C VAL A 163 3.98 15.80 -7.05
N GLU A 164 2.82 16.15 -7.61
CA GLU A 164 2.58 16.14 -9.07
C GLU A 164 3.42 17.18 -9.82
N SER A 165 3.78 18.29 -9.17
CA SER A 165 4.61 19.33 -9.77
C SER A 165 6.11 19.01 -9.72
N ASN A 166 6.54 18.16 -8.77
CA ASN A 166 7.96 17.90 -8.55
C ASN A 166 8.40 16.50 -9.02
N TYR A 167 7.46 15.58 -9.25
CA TYR A 167 7.76 14.19 -9.60
C TYR A 167 6.94 13.71 -10.80
N ARG A 168 7.53 12.80 -11.59
CA ARG A 168 6.84 12.13 -12.70
C ARG A 168 5.90 11.06 -12.17
N VAL A 169 4.69 11.48 -11.83
CA VAL A 169 3.67 10.62 -11.23
C VAL A 169 2.38 10.59 -12.05
N THR A 170 1.61 9.52 -11.88
CA THR A 170 0.26 9.38 -12.42
C THR A 170 -0.77 9.81 -11.37
N GLY A 171 -2.05 9.90 -11.78
CA GLY A 171 -3.17 10.08 -10.86
C GLY A 171 -3.54 8.83 -10.04
N ASP A 172 -2.81 7.73 -10.19
CA ASP A 172 -3.01 6.48 -9.45
C ASP A 172 -2.33 6.57 -8.07
N ARG A 173 -3.14 6.63 -7.01
CA ARG A 173 -2.69 6.92 -5.65
C ARG A 173 -3.13 5.84 -4.67
N THR A 174 -2.21 5.46 -3.80
CA THR A 174 -2.44 4.54 -2.68
C THR A 174 -2.24 5.29 -1.36
N LEU A 175 -3.12 5.07 -0.38
CA LEU A 175 -2.92 5.55 0.99
C LEU A 175 -2.66 4.35 1.91
N MET A 176 -1.63 4.47 2.75
CA MET A 176 -1.20 3.40 3.65
C MET A 176 -0.98 3.94 5.07
N GLY A 177 -1.48 3.20 6.08
CA GLY A 177 -1.25 3.55 7.48
C GLY A 177 -1.63 2.46 8.47
N SER A 178 -1.17 2.61 9.72
CA SER A 178 -1.44 1.68 10.82
C SER A 178 -2.04 2.41 12.01
N SER A 179 -2.88 1.72 12.81
CA SER A 179 -3.44 2.28 14.04
C SER A 179 -4.28 3.55 13.78
N PHE A 180 -3.90 4.72 14.30
CA PHE A 180 -4.50 6.00 13.92
C PHE A 180 -4.29 6.32 12.43
N GLY A 181 -3.15 5.92 11.84
CA GLY A 181 -2.96 5.99 10.39
C GLY A 181 -3.98 5.14 9.64
N GLY A 182 -4.31 3.94 10.14
CA GLY A 182 -5.39 3.11 9.61
C GLY A 182 -6.77 3.74 9.77
N LEU A 183 -7.05 4.38 10.91
CA LEU A 183 -8.28 5.14 11.14
C LEU A 183 -8.41 6.31 10.15
N PHE A 184 -7.34 7.10 9.97
CA PHE A 184 -7.32 8.17 8.99
C PHE A 184 -7.50 7.65 7.56
N THR A 185 -6.92 6.49 7.23
CA THR A 185 -7.07 5.85 5.92
C THR A 185 -8.54 5.52 5.63
N LEU A 186 -9.28 5.01 6.62
CA LEU A 186 -10.73 4.81 6.51
C LEU A 186 -11.50 6.15 6.44
N TYR A 187 -11.08 7.13 7.23
CA TYR A 187 -11.69 8.47 7.18
C TYR A 187 -11.56 9.08 5.78
N ALA A 188 -10.39 9.01 5.17
CA ALA A 188 -10.15 9.50 3.81
C ALA A 188 -11.01 8.75 2.78
N LEU A 189 -11.13 7.42 2.91
CA LEU A 189 -11.94 6.58 2.03
C LEU A 189 -13.41 7.05 1.98
N PHE A 190 -14.03 7.38 3.10
CA PHE A 190 -15.45 7.76 3.14
C PHE A 190 -15.72 9.25 2.90
N ASN A 191 -14.71 10.10 3.03
CA ASN A 191 -14.90 11.55 2.85
C ASN A 191 -14.38 12.08 1.50
N GLU A 192 -13.35 11.44 0.93
CA GLU A 192 -12.74 11.83 -0.36
C GLU A 192 -12.45 10.57 -1.20
N THR A 193 -13.50 9.81 -1.51
CA THR A 193 -13.44 8.46 -2.13
C THR A 193 -12.65 8.40 -3.44
N GLU A 194 -12.61 9.50 -4.19
CA GLU A 194 -11.91 9.56 -5.49
C GLU A 194 -10.45 9.99 -5.36
N LEU A 195 -10.02 10.39 -4.16
CA LEU A 195 -8.68 10.89 -3.94
C LEU A 195 -7.62 9.80 -4.07
N PHE A 196 -7.97 8.58 -3.65
CA PHE A 196 -7.13 7.40 -3.73
C PHE A 196 -7.89 6.23 -4.33
N GLN A 197 -7.21 5.37 -5.07
CA GLN A 197 -7.78 4.17 -5.67
C GLN A 197 -7.51 2.92 -4.82
N ARG A 198 -6.47 2.99 -3.97
CA ARG A 198 -6.01 1.87 -3.16
C ARG A 198 -5.76 2.29 -1.72
N TYR A 199 -6.12 1.40 -0.81
CA TYR A 199 -6.02 1.61 0.62
C TYR A 199 -5.44 0.37 1.30
N VAL A 200 -4.36 0.54 2.06
CA VAL A 200 -3.73 -0.53 2.83
C VAL A 200 -3.64 -0.08 4.27
N LEU A 201 -4.25 -0.85 5.17
CA LEU A 201 -4.23 -0.49 6.58
C LEU A 201 -4.09 -1.70 7.49
N THR A 202 -3.40 -1.49 8.60
CA THR A 202 -3.19 -2.51 9.62
C THR A 202 -3.65 -1.97 10.98
N SER A 203 -4.23 -2.85 11.78
CA SER A 203 -4.66 -2.55 13.16
C SER A 203 -5.42 -1.21 13.29
N PRO A 204 -6.40 -0.91 12.40
CA PRO A 204 -7.07 0.38 12.42
C PRO A 204 -7.79 0.61 13.73
N ALA A 205 -7.69 1.81 14.31
CA ALA A 205 -8.35 2.17 15.56
C ALA A 205 -9.87 2.38 15.36
N VAL A 206 -10.59 1.33 14.93
CA VAL A 206 -12.03 1.39 14.60
C VAL A 206 -12.92 1.71 15.80
N GLY A 207 -12.46 1.44 17.02
CA GLY A 207 -13.14 1.79 18.27
C GLY A 207 -12.98 3.25 18.72
N TRP A 208 -12.25 4.08 17.97
CA TRP A 208 -12.02 5.48 18.32
C TRP A 208 -13.34 6.23 18.54
N ASP A 209 -13.41 6.99 19.65
CA ASP A 209 -14.51 7.89 20.01
C ASP A 209 -15.91 7.27 19.78
N ASN A 210 -16.18 6.20 20.52
CA ASN A 210 -17.42 5.45 20.42
C ASN A 210 -17.72 4.99 18.98
N GLU A 211 -16.70 4.49 18.29
CA GLU A 211 -16.84 3.96 16.93
C GLU A 211 -17.22 5.03 15.88
N ALA A 212 -16.69 6.26 16.00
CA ALA A 212 -16.99 7.38 15.10
C ALA A 212 -16.85 7.04 13.60
N ILE A 213 -15.95 6.10 13.25
CA ILE A 213 -15.75 5.67 11.85
C ILE A 213 -16.99 4.95 11.28
N TYR A 214 -17.77 4.27 12.13
CA TYR A 214 -19.02 3.62 11.70
C TYR A 214 -20.08 4.66 11.29
N ALA A 215 -20.14 5.79 11.99
CA ALA A 215 -21.01 6.89 11.61
C ALA A 215 -20.58 7.50 10.25
N GLY A 216 -19.29 7.64 10.02
CA GLY A 216 -18.73 8.09 8.73
C GLY A 216 -19.12 7.16 7.58
N GLU A 217 -18.94 5.85 7.76
CA GLU A 217 -19.34 4.83 6.78
C GLU A 217 -20.86 4.87 6.52
N LYS A 218 -21.67 4.92 7.58
CA LYS A 218 -23.15 4.99 7.47
C LYS A 218 -23.59 6.23 6.67
N ASN A 219 -22.98 7.38 6.94
CA ASN A 219 -23.25 8.61 6.19
C ASN A 219 -22.87 8.50 4.71
N TYR A 220 -21.80 7.80 4.40
CA TYR A 220 -21.41 7.48 3.03
C TYR A 220 -22.44 6.55 2.37
N ALA A 221 -22.78 5.45 3.03
CA ALA A 221 -23.73 4.45 2.53
C ALA A 221 -25.13 5.03 2.24
N ALA A 222 -25.57 6.03 3.04
CA ALA A 222 -26.84 6.71 2.80
C ALA A 222 -26.88 7.52 1.49
N LYS A 223 -25.72 7.85 0.92
CA LYS A 223 -25.59 8.70 -0.27
C LYS A 223 -25.06 7.97 -1.49
N LYS A 224 -24.33 6.87 -1.29
CA LYS A 224 -23.57 6.17 -2.34
C LYS A 224 -23.68 4.66 -2.19
N SER A 225 -23.99 3.97 -3.28
CA SER A 225 -23.99 2.49 -3.36
C SER A 225 -22.70 1.94 -4.00
N SER A 226 -21.86 2.80 -4.56
CA SER A 226 -20.58 2.44 -5.19
C SER A 226 -19.42 3.02 -4.39
N LEU A 227 -18.40 2.20 -4.14
CA LEU A 227 -17.15 2.58 -3.45
C LEU A 227 -15.97 2.10 -4.32
N PRO A 228 -15.52 2.90 -5.29
CA PRO A 228 -14.49 2.48 -6.25
C PRO A 228 -13.11 2.45 -5.61
N ALA A 229 -12.84 1.39 -4.86
CA ALA A 229 -11.58 1.24 -4.14
C ALA A 229 -11.14 -0.23 -4.06
N ARG A 230 -9.83 -0.43 -3.95
CA ARG A 230 -9.22 -1.67 -3.48
C ARG A 230 -8.76 -1.46 -2.05
N LEU A 231 -9.39 -2.14 -1.10
CA LEU A 231 -9.17 -1.97 0.33
C LEU A 231 -8.64 -3.27 0.94
N PHE A 232 -7.45 -3.20 1.51
CA PHE A 232 -6.90 -4.26 2.34
C PHE A 232 -6.85 -3.81 3.81
N MET A 233 -7.34 -4.68 4.70
CA MET A 233 -7.33 -4.46 6.14
C MET A 233 -6.75 -5.68 6.86
N ALA A 234 -5.87 -5.47 7.83
CA ALA A 234 -5.37 -6.54 8.69
C ALA A 234 -5.38 -6.13 10.16
N VAL A 235 -5.45 -7.13 11.05
CA VAL A 235 -5.34 -7.01 12.50
C VAL A 235 -4.54 -8.18 13.04
N GLY A 236 -3.81 -8.01 14.13
CA GLY A 236 -3.14 -9.10 14.83
C GLY A 236 -4.12 -9.90 15.69
N GLU A 237 -3.90 -11.21 15.78
CA GLU A 237 -4.73 -12.09 16.60
C GLU A 237 -4.74 -11.71 18.10
N LEU A 238 -3.65 -11.07 18.55
CA LEU A 238 -3.48 -10.64 19.95
C LEU A 238 -4.07 -9.24 20.22
N GLU A 239 -4.87 -8.70 19.28
CA GLU A 239 -5.52 -7.39 19.38
C GLU A 239 -7.05 -7.53 19.55
N ASP A 240 -7.81 -6.42 19.37
CA ASP A 240 -9.27 -6.45 19.32
C ASP A 240 -9.77 -6.96 17.95
N VAL A 241 -9.65 -8.28 17.76
CA VAL A 241 -10.17 -8.95 16.55
C VAL A 241 -11.67 -8.79 16.41
N ALA A 242 -12.42 -8.77 17.51
CA ALA A 242 -13.88 -8.66 17.47
C ALA A 242 -14.35 -7.30 16.93
N GLY A 243 -13.77 -6.21 17.41
CA GLY A 243 -14.05 -4.86 16.91
C GLY A 243 -13.66 -4.70 15.43
N PHE A 244 -12.49 -5.20 15.06
CA PHE A 244 -12.05 -5.22 13.67
C PHE A 244 -13.01 -6.02 12.77
N GLN A 245 -13.39 -7.24 13.17
CA GLN A 245 -14.28 -8.11 12.40
C GLN A 245 -15.67 -7.50 12.24
N LYS A 246 -16.22 -6.90 13.31
CA LYS A 246 -17.49 -6.18 13.28
C LYS A 246 -17.49 -5.11 12.18
N PHE A 247 -16.44 -4.30 12.09
CA PHE A 247 -16.33 -3.27 11.04
C PHE A 247 -16.16 -3.88 9.64
N ALA A 248 -15.33 -4.90 9.52
CA ALA A 248 -15.12 -5.61 8.26
C ALA A 248 -16.42 -6.24 7.72
N ASP A 249 -17.21 -6.85 8.60
CA ASP A 249 -18.49 -7.47 8.24
C ASP A 249 -19.55 -6.43 7.86
N GLN A 250 -19.56 -5.26 8.51
CA GLN A 250 -20.39 -4.15 8.06
C GLN A 250 -20.07 -3.74 6.62
N LEU A 251 -18.78 -3.59 6.27
CA LEU A 251 -18.38 -3.25 4.91
C LEU A 251 -18.77 -4.33 3.89
N LYS A 252 -18.61 -5.61 4.24
CA LYS A 252 -19.03 -6.73 3.39
C LYS A 252 -20.55 -6.74 3.18
N ALA A 253 -21.31 -6.51 4.26
CA ALA A 253 -22.78 -6.49 4.21
C ALA A 253 -23.34 -5.35 3.35
N ARG A 254 -22.61 -4.24 3.18
CA ARG A 254 -23.01 -3.13 2.29
C ARG A 254 -23.00 -3.54 0.81
N ASN A 255 -22.19 -4.52 0.44
CA ASN A 255 -22.06 -4.97 -0.94
C ASN A 255 -21.83 -3.81 -1.92
N TYR A 256 -20.94 -2.87 -1.56
CA TYR A 256 -20.63 -1.72 -2.39
C TYR A 256 -20.17 -2.15 -3.78
N GLN A 257 -20.79 -1.60 -4.80
CA GLN A 257 -20.30 -1.78 -6.17
C GLN A 257 -18.87 -1.24 -6.30
N ARG A 258 -18.03 -1.92 -7.09
CA ARG A 258 -16.62 -1.53 -7.36
C ARG A 258 -15.69 -1.56 -6.14
N LEU A 259 -16.12 -2.04 -4.98
CA LEU A 259 -15.23 -2.31 -3.85
C LEU A 259 -14.60 -3.69 -3.99
N SER A 260 -13.27 -3.74 -4.01
CA SER A 260 -12.52 -4.97 -3.78
C SER A 260 -11.99 -4.94 -2.34
N LEU A 261 -12.51 -5.79 -1.48
CA LEU A 261 -12.15 -5.84 -0.06
C LEU A 261 -11.48 -7.16 0.28
N GLN A 262 -10.31 -7.10 0.92
CA GLN A 262 -9.69 -8.23 1.58
C GLN A 262 -9.38 -7.89 3.03
N THR A 263 -9.68 -8.81 3.96
CA THR A 263 -9.39 -8.69 5.38
C THR A 263 -8.57 -9.88 5.87
N ARG A 264 -7.68 -9.67 6.83
CA ARG A 264 -6.88 -10.73 7.45
C ARG A 264 -6.75 -10.54 8.95
N VAL A 265 -6.80 -11.65 9.70
CA VAL A 265 -6.28 -11.77 11.05
C VAL A 265 -4.93 -12.46 10.95
N LEU A 266 -3.89 -11.88 11.53
CA LEU A 266 -2.52 -12.38 11.47
C LEU A 266 -2.22 -13.16 12.75
N GLU A 267 -1.94 -14.45 12.60
CA GLU A 267 -1.70 -15.39 13.70
C GLU A 267 -0.53 -14.95 14.59
N ASN A 268 -0.65 -15.12 15.90
CA ASN A 268 0.37 -14.84 16.91
C ASN A 268 0.98 -13.42 16.80
N THR A 269 0.22 -12.46 16.27
CA THR A 269 0.71 -11.12 15.96
C THR A 269 0.03 -10.07 16.83
N GLY A 270 0.83 -9.20 17.46
CA GLY A 270 0.37 -8.02 18.17
C GLY A 270 0.42 -6.77 17.33
N HIS A 271 0.02 -5.64 17.92
CA HIS A 271 -0.24 -4.36 17.25
C HIS A 271 0.87 -3.89 16.27
N SER A 272 2.12 -3.84 16.73
CA SER A 272 3.23 -3.38 15.87
C SER A 272 3.68 -4.44 14.86
N GLY A 273 3.48 -5.72 15.17
CA GLY A 273 3.85 -6.84 14.31
C GLY A 273 3.02 -6.94 13.03
N THR A 274 1.79 -6.42 13.05
CA THR A 274 0.89 -6.45 11.89
C THR A 274 1.43 -5.72 10.67
N LYS A 275 2.31 -4.73 10.86
CA LYS A 275 2.82 -3.88 9.78
C LYS A 275 3.61 -4.68 8.75
N ALA A 276 4.50 -5.58 9.17
CA ALA A 276 5.40 -6.28 8.25
C ALA A 276 4.61 -7.16 7.25
N GLU A 277 3.84 -8.11 7.74
CA GLU A 277 3.03 -8.97 6.88
C GLU A 277 1.83 -8.24 6.29
N GLY A 278 1.14 -7.43 7.08
CA GLY A 278 -0.05 -6.70 6.65
C GLY A 278 0.23 -5.74 5.50
N TYR A 279 1.31 -4.96 5.56
CA TYR A 279 1.71 -4.08 4.46
C TYR A 279 2.14 -4.87 3.22
N ALA A 280 2.92 -5.96 3.42
CA ALA A 280 3.36 -6.80 2.31
C ALA A 280 2.16 -7.42 1.58
N ARG A 281 1.25 -8.07 2.30
CA ARG A 281 0.03 -8.68 1.73
C ARG A 281 -0.92 -7.64 1.17
N GLY A 282 -1.04 -6.49 1.84
CA GLY A 282 -1.88 -5.39 1.40
C GLY A 282 -1.44 -4.83 0.05
N LEU A 283 -0.16 -4.57 -0.12
CA LEU A 283 0.40 -4.10 -1.39
C LEU A 283 0.18 -5.12 -2.51
N GLN A 284 0.45 -6.42 -2.27
CA GLN A 284 0.17 -7.47 -3.24
C GLN A 284 -1.30 -7.49 -3.67
N PHE A 285 -2.23 -7.36 -2.73
CA PHE A 285 -3.65 -7.35 -3.04
C PHE A 285 -4.08 -6.11 -3.83
N VAL A 286 -3.70 -4.91 -3.36
CA VAL A 286 -4.20 -3.68 -3.98
C VAL A 286 -3.55 -3.42 -5.36
N PHE A 287 -2.37 -3.97 -5.63
CA PHE A 287 -1.70 -3.92 -6.92
C PHE A 287 -1.82 -5.21 -7.74
N ALA A 288 -2.60 -6.20 -7.26
CA ALA A 288 -2.76 -7.45 -7.99
C ALA A 288 -3.22 -7.20 -9.44
N ARG A 289 -2.45 -7.75 -10.38
CA ARG A 289 -2.72 -7.65 -11.81
C ARG A 289 -3.93 -8.52 -12.18
N PRO A 290 -4.75 -8.13 -13.15
CA PRO A 290 -5.78 -9.02 -13.66
C PRO A 290 -5.15 -10.24 -14.31
N SER A 291 -5.88 -11.35 -14.30
CA SER A 291 -5.58 -12.53 -15.11
C SER A 291 -6.80 -12.79 -16.00
N LEU A 292 -6.79 -12.18 -17.18
CA LEU A 292 -7.91 -12.24 -18.11
C LEU A 292 -7.97 -13.61 -18.79
N LYS A 293 -9.17 -14.11 -18.99
CA LYS A 293 -9.42 -15.26 -19.88
C LYS A 293 -9.64 -14.72 -21.28
N LEU A 294 -8.68 -15.00 -22.15
CA LEU A 294 -8.77 -14.61 -23.56
C LEU A 294 -9.42 -15.73 -24.38
N ALA A 295 -10.13 -15.36 -25.43
CA ALA A 295 -10.71 -16.31 -26.35
C ALA A 295 -9.61 -17.11 -27.10
N PRO A 296 -9.88 -18.39 -27.44
CA PRO A 296 -8.87 -19.26 -28.07
C PRO A 296 -8.29 -18.71 -29.39
N ASP A 297 -9.10 -18.01 -30.19
CA ASP A 297 -8.69 -17.36 -31.42
C ASP A 297 -7.71 -16.21 -31.19
N ILE A 298 -7.83 -15.48 -30.07
CA ILE A 298 -6.85 -14.47 -29.65
C ILE A 298 -5.56 -15.14 -29.24
N LEU A 299 -5.62 -16.19 -28.39
CA LEU A 299 -4.43 -16.90 -27.93
C LEU A 299 -3.64 -17.52 -29.09
N THR A 300 -4.34 -18.05 -30.11
CA THR A 300 -3.72 -18.69 -31.29
C THR A 300 -2.81 -17.74 -32.05
N GLN A 301 -3.09 -16.43 -32.05
CA GLN A 301 -2.25 -15.43 -32.72
C GLN A 301 -0.85 -15.36 -32.14
N TYR A 302 -0.71 -15.65 -30.85
CA TYR A 302 0.55 -15.56 -30.10
C TYR A 302 1.37 -16.87 -30.14
N ALA A 303 0.76 -18.00 -30.42
CA ALA A 303 1.49 -19.27 -30.51
C ALA A 303 2.54 -19.24 -31.64
N GLY A 304 3.67 -19.88 -31.40
CA GLY A 304 4.78 -19.95 -32.38
C GLY A 304 6.14 -20.00 -31.74
N VAL A 305 7.17 -19.86 -32.59
CA VAL A 305 8.58 -19.83 -32.19
C VAL A 305 9.08 -18.39 -32.27
N TYR A 306 9.89 -18.02 -31.29
CA TYR A 306 10.43 -16.67 -31.14
C TYR A 306 11.93 -16.75 -30.88
N GLN A 307 12.71 -15.88 -31.51
CA GLN A 307 14.16 -15.83 -31.37
C GLN A 307 14.54 -14.78 -30.34
N LEU A 308 15.08 -15.20 -29.21
CA LEU A 308 15.58 -14.32 -28.16
C LEU A 308 16.97 -13.77 -28.47
N ASN A 309 17.89 -14.70 -28.87
CA ASN A 309 19.23 -14.42 -29.33
C ASN A 309 19.65 -15.53 -30.29
N PRO A 310 20.81 -15.49 -30.98
CA PRO A 310 21.20 -16.48 -31.98
C PRO A 310 21.11 -17.94 -31.53
N GLU A 311 21.28 -18.19 -30.24
CA GLU A 311 21.36 -19.54 -29.65
C GLU A 311 20.08 -19.96 -28.96
N THR A 312 19.19 -19.00 -28.59
CA THR A 312 18.05 -19.25 -27.72
C THR A 312 16.72 -18.93 -28.41
N ARG A 313 15.87 -19.95 -28.50
CA ARG A 313 14.49 -19.82 -28.99
C ARG A 313 13.48 -20.01 -27.85
N ILE A 314 12.41 -19.26 -27.88
CA ILE A 314 11.26 -19.39 -26.98
C ILE A 314 10.12 -19.98 -27.80
N THR A 315 9.55 -21.08 -27.34
CA THR A 315 8.33 -21.62 -27.92
C THR A 315 7.14 -21.19 -27.09
N ILE A 316 6.19 -20.48 -27.71
CA ILE A 316 4.90 -20.11 -27.10
C ILE A 316 3.85 -21.10 -27.61
N SER A 317 3.22 -21.81 -26.68
CA SER A 317 2.14 -22.78 -26.96
C SER A 317 0.90 -22.44 -26.12
N ILE A 318 -0.22 -23.08 -26.43
CA ILE A 318 -1.48 -22.93 -25.68
C ILE A 318 -1.68 -24.17 -24.83
N THR A 319 -2.00 -23.99 -23.55
CA THR A 319 -2.39 -25.06 -22.63
C THR A 319 -3.64 -24.59 -21.86
N GLY A 320 -4.78 -25.24 -22.13
CA GLY A 320 -6.05 -24.76 -21.62
C GLY A 320 -6.39 -23.36 -22.14
N ASP A 321 -6.63 -22.43 -21.24
CA ASP A 321 -6.95 -21.02 -21.51
C ASP A 321 -5.76 -20.07 -21.32
N HIS A 322 -4.52 -20.61 -21.34
CA HIS A 322 -3.30 -19.85 -21.10
C HIS A 322 -2.24 -20.05 -22.19
N LEU A 323 -1.41 -19.04 -22.39
CA LEU A 323 -0.15 -19.18 -23.10
C LEU A 323 0.90 -19.79 -22.17
N VAL A 324 1.74 -20.66 -22.73
CA VAL A 324 2.87 -21.26 -22.04
C VAL A 324 4.12 -21.00 -22.83
N ALA A 325 5.10 -20.33 -22.22
CA ALA A 325 6.42 -20.12 -22.77
C ALA A 325 7.34 -21.24 -22.33
N GLN A 326 8.13 -21.77 -23.27
CA GLN A 326 9.18 -22.74 -23.01
C GLN A 326 10.49 -22.28 -23.63
N VAL A 327 11.51 -22.16 -22.77
CA VAL A 327 12.90 -21.91 -23.15
C VAL A 327 13.67 -23.23 -23.02
N PRO A 328 14.60 -23.58 -23.95
CA PRO A 328 15.41 -24.78 -23.80
C PRO A 328 16.13 -24.83 -22.45
N ASN A 329 16.15 -26.00 -21.83
CA ASN A 329 16.72 -26.23 -20.49
C ASN A 329 16.07 -25.52 -19.31
N ASN A 330 15.03 -24.73 -19.55
CA ASN A 330 14.18 -24.15 -18.52
C ASN A 330 12.80 -24.82 -18.52
N GLY A 331 12.12 -24.78 -17.39
CA GLY A 331 10.76 -25.30 -17.27
C GLY A 331 9.76 -24.53 -18.14
N LYS A 332 8.54 -25.04 -18.20
CA LYS A 332 7.41 -24.35 -18.80
C LYS A 332 6.93 -23.25 -17.86
N MET A 333 6.70 -22.05 -18.40
CA MET A 333 6.23 -20.89 -17.66
C MET A 333 4.86 -20.48 -18.19
N MET A 334 3.86 -20.44 -17.30
CA MET A 334 2.51 -19.99 -17.65
C MET A 334 2.47 -18.46 -17.72
N LEU A 335 1.95 -17.92 -18.81
CA LEU A 335 1.76 -16.50 -19.02
C LEU A 335 0.31 -16.12 -18.70
N HIS A 336 0.14 -15.18 -17.78
CA HIS A 336 -1.16 -14.61 -17.42
C HIS A 336 -1.43 -13.35 -18.22
N ALA A 337 -2.60 -13.24 -18.82
CA ALA A 337 -2.97 -12.06 -19.62
C ALA A 337 -3.38 -10.91 -18.69
N GLU A 338 -2.67 -9.80 -18.75
CA GLU A 338 -3.07 -8.53 -18.12
C GLU A 338 -3.99 -7.73 -19.03
N THR A 339 -3.68 -7.73 -20.33
CA THR A 339 -4.52 -7.22 -21.43
C THR A 339 -4.55 -8.25 -22.55
N GLU A 340 -5.19 -7.93 -23.68
CA GLU A 340 -5.13 -8.82 -24.85
C GLU A 340 -3.70 -9.04 -25.36
N LYS A 341 -2.81 -8.09 -25.21
CA LYS A 341 -1.45 -8.11 -25.78
C LYS A 341 -0.32 -8.13 -24.73
N ASP A 342 -0.64 -7.88 -23.47
CA ASP A 342 0.34 -7.79 -22.40
C ASP A 342 0.17 -8.97 -21.44
N PHE A 343 1.25 -9.70 -21.20
CA PHE A 343 1.27 -10.90 -20.38
C PHE A 343 2.38 -10.81 -19.33
N TYR A 344 2.21 -11.50 -18.21
CA TYR A 344 3.17 -11.55 -17.11
C TYR A 344 3.28 -12.95 -16.52
N ILE A 345 4.33 -13.19 -15.74
CA ILE A 345 4.51 -14.41 -14.94
C ILE A 345 4.37 -14.02 -13.47
N PRO A 346 3.38 -14.55 -12.72
CA PRO A 346 3.24 -14.26 -11.29
C PRO A 346 4.49 -14.64 -10.49
N GLY A 347 4.94 -13.72 -9.62
CA GLY A 347 6.11 -13.94 -8.76
C GLY A 347 7.46 -13.78 -9.47
N GLN A 348 7.46 -13.22 -10.67
CA GLN A 348 8.68 -12.90 -11.42
C GLN A 348 8.54 -11.54 -12.11
N TYR A 349 9.60 -10.74 -12.10
CA TYR A 349 9.65 -9.52 -12.92
C TYR A 349 9.91 -9.91 -14.37
N LEU A 350 8.86 -10.43 -15.02
CA LEU A 350 8.89 -10.87 -16.40
C LEU A 350 7.55 -10.54 -17.08
N PHE A 351 7.63 -9.68 -18.10
CA PHE A 351 6.47 -9.22 -18.86
C PHE A 351 6.74 -9.43 -20.36
N ALA A 352 5.72 -9.81 -21.11
CA ALA A 352 5.76 -9.97 -22.54
C ALA A 352 4.70 -9.08 -23.20
N HIS A 353 5.12 -8.03 -23.90
CA HIS A 353 4.28 -7.07 -24.58
C HIS A 353 4.27 -7.37 -26.08
N PHE A 354 3.30 -8.13 -26.56
CA PHE A 354 3.23 -8.54 -27.94
C PHE A 354 2.97 -7.36 -28.89
N LYS A 355 3.65 -7.38 -30.03
CA LYS A 355 3.59 -6.36 -31.07
C LYS A 355 3.00 -6.92 -32.36
N LYS A 356 2.08 -6.17 -32.96
CA LYS A 356 1.52 -6.45 -34.28
C LYS A 356 2.23 -5.58 -35.32
N GLY A 357 2.57 -6.14 -36.45
CA GLY A 357 3.01 -5.37 -37.63
C GLY A 357 1.84 -4.82 -38.42
N ASP A 358 2.15 -4.15 -39.55
CA ASP A 358 1.17 -3.44 -40.40
C ASP A 358 0.06 -4.35 -40.96
N ALA A 359 0.35 -5.64 -41.14
CA ALA A 359 -0.63 -6.65 -41.59
C ALA A 359 -1.48 -7.23 -40.44
N GLY A 360 -1.41 -6.67 -39.20
CA GLY A 360 -2.13 -7.14 -38.03
C GLY A 360 -1.62 -8.46 -37.43
N ARG A 361 -0.54 -9.04 -37.96
CA ARG A 361 0.09 -10.29 -37.49
C ARG A 361 1.10 -9.99 -36.38
N ILE A 362 1.23 -10.91 -35.43
CA ILE A 362 2.24 -10.81 -34.38
C ILE A 362 3.63 -10.95 -35.00
N THR A 363 4.45 -9.93 -34.81
CA THR A 363 5.86 -9.88 -35.28
C THR A 363 6.86 -10.26 -34.19
N GLY A 364 6.48 -10.16 -32.92
CA GLY A 364 7.31 -10.44 -31.76
C GLY A 364 6.70 -9.94 -30.49
N PHE A 365 7.49 -9.87 -29.44
CA PHE A 365 7.14 -9.22 -28.19
C PHE A 365 8.33 -8.51 -27.56
N GLN A 366 8.07 -7.44 -26.86
CA GLN A 366 9.02 -6.83 -25.95
C GLN A 366 9.02 -7.64 -24.67
N LEU A 367 10.15 -8.27 -24.37
CA LEU A 367 10.40 -8.95 -23.10
C LEU A 367 10.98 -7.94 -22.13
N GLU A 368 10.23 -7.62 -21.07
CA GLU A 368 10.70 -6.77 -19.97
C GLU A 368 11.11 -7.66 -18.81
N GLN A 369 12.33 -7.49 -18.34
CA GLN A 369 12.92 -8.19 -17.21
C GLN A 369 13.59 -7.20 -16.26
N PHE A 370 13.90 -7.63 -15.06
CA PHE A 370 14.60 -6.79 -14.09
C PHE A 370 15.95 -6.25 -14.60
N ALA A 371 16.60 -6.98 -15.50
CA ALA A 371 17.86 -6.59 -16.12
C ALA A 371 17.71 -5.59 -17.29
N GLY A 372 16.51 -5.40 -17.80
CA GLY A 372 16.21 -4.53 -18.94
C GLY A 372 15.22 -5.14 -19.92
N GLU A 373 15.08 -4.51 -21.08
CA GLU A 373 14.15 -4.89 -22.11
C GLU A 373 14.86 -5.46 -23.35
N THR A 374 14.24 -6.46 -23.97
CA THR A 374 14.75 -7.09 -25.21
C THR A 374 13.58 -7.38 -26.15
N PHE A 375 13.70 -7.02 -27.42
CA PHE A 375 12.72 -7.42 -28.43
C PHE A 375 12.99 -8.87 -28.87
N VAL A 376 11.96 -9.72 -28.80
CA VAL A 376 11.99 -11.13 -29.17
C VAL A 376 11.18 -11.31 -30.43
N GLN A 377 11.85 -11.61 -31.55
CA GLN A 377 11.24 -11.66 -32.88
C GLN A 377 10.51 -13.00 -33.12
N LYS A 378 9.28 -12.95 -33.63
CA LYS A 378 8.60 -14.17 -34.11
C LYS A 378 9.28 -14.68 -35.39
N ILE A 379 9.62 -15.95 -35.39
CA ILE A 379 10.22 -16.59 -36.56
C ILE A 379 9.30 -17.65 -37.17
N ASN A 380 9.32 -17.81 -38.46
CA ASN A 380 8.63 -18.92 -39.08
C ASN A 380 9.29 -20.22 -38.60
N ALA A 381 8.49 -21.20 -38.17
CA ALA A 381 9.05 -22.54 -37.95
C ALA A 381 9.69 -23.01 -39.26
N SER A 382 11.01 -23.17 -39.26
CA SER A 382 11.67 -23.83 -40.40
C SER A 382 11.02 -25.18 -40.61
N LYS A 383 10.47 -25.42 -41.81
CA LYS A 383 9.92 -26.71 -42.24
C LYS A 383 10.94 -27.81 -42.05
#